data_d8eda2d99050a4681eccd422f966d934
#
_entry.id   d8eda2d99050a4681eccd422f966d934
#
_cell.length_a   1.000
_cell.length_b   1.000
_cell.length_c   1.000
_cell.angle_alpha   90.00
_cell.angle_beta   90.00
_cell.angle_gamma   90.00
#
_symmetry.space_group_name_H-M   'P 1'
#
loop_
_entity.id
_entity.type
_entity.pdbx_description
1 polymer ?
#
loop_
_entity_poly.entity_id
_entity_poly.type
_entity_poly.pdbx_seq_one_letter_code
_entity_poly.pdbx_strand_id
1 'polypeptide(L)'
;MVAAQAEPLIELRGISKAFGSNVILDNIDLSIYRGEALVIIGPSGTGKSTILRIIAGLLAADEGEIYVNSVQRRGLIEDGNDPIGISMVFQQAALFDSLTVAENVGFLLYQHSRLSHKKIRELVEERLDMVGLSGVGDRYPAQLSGGMRKRVSFARAIMANPDNPKDNPEIILYDEPTAGLDPIASTVIEDLVRHLQHMQGVCGTYVMVSHQDSTIRRTADRVIFLYDGKIQWTGTVPEIDQTDNPLVRQFFDAAVEGPIKVIG
;
A
#
# COMPACT_ATOMS: atom_id res chain seq x y z
N MET A 1 -18.67 -0.41 -30.17
CA MET A 1 -18.93 0.30 -28.91
C MET A 1 -17.61 0.33 -28.16
N VAL A 2 -16.98 1.49 -28.03
CA VAL A 2 -15.79 1.66 -27.21
C VAL A 2 -16.25 1.44 -25.78
N ALA A 3 -15.75 0.43 -25.10
CA ALA A 3 -15.97 0.24 -23.66
C ALA A 3 -15.53 1.54 -22.98
N ALA A 4 -16.43 2.17 -22.23
CA ALA A 4 -16.06 3.32 -21.42
C ALA A 4 -14.89 2.88 -20.53
N GLN A 5 -13.73 3.47 -20.70
CA GLN A 5 -12.61 3.22 -19.80
C GLN A 5 -13.08 3.63 -18.41
N ALA A 6 -12.97 2.72 -17.44
CA ALA A 6 -13.32 3.01 -16.06
C ALA A 6 -12.48 4.22 -15.60
N GLU A 7 -13.10 5.18 -14.93
CA GLU A 7 -12.37 6.32 -14.37
C GLU A 7 -11.40 5.83 -13.29
N PRO A 8 -10.14 6.29 -13.32
CA PRO A 8 -9.16 5.88 -12.31
C PRO A 8 -9.54 6.43 -10.93
N LEU A 9 -9.31 5.64 -9.89
CA LEU A 9 -9.44 6.06 -8.50
C LEU A 9 -8.33 7.05 -8.13
N ILE A 10 -7.11 6.76 -8.58
CA ILE A 10 -5.95 7.64 -8.46
C ILE A 10 -5.25 7.72 -9.81
N GLU A 11 -4.85 8.93 -10.20
CA GLU A 11 -4.11 9.17 -11.42
C GLU A 11 -2.93 10.11 -11.14
N LEU A 12 -1.75 9.67 -11.51
CA LEU A 12 -0.51 10.43 -11.51
C LEU A 12 -0.22 10.84 -12.94
N ARG A 13 0.04 12.13 -13.18
CA ARG A 13 0.36 12.68 -14.50
C ARG A 13 1.68 13.44 -14.43
N GLY A 14 2.70 12.92 -15.11
CA GLY A 14 4.00 13.56 -15.21
C GLY A 14 4.73 13.75 -13.88
N ILE A 15 4.55 12.85 -12.93
CA ILE A 15 5.12 12.97 -11.57
C ILE A 15 6.63 12.85 -11.62
N SER A 16 7.32 13.90 -11.15
CA SER A 16 8.76 13.92 -10.95
C SER A 16 9.10 14.21 -9.50
N LYS A 17 10.19 13.58 -8.99
CA LYS A 17 10.71 13.78 -7.64
C LYS A 17 12.20 13.61 -7.58
N ALA A 18 12.89 14.60 -6.99
CA ALA A 18 14.31 14.55 -6.71
C ALA A 18 14.61 14.81 -5.23
N PHE A 19 15.74 14.31 -4.75
CA PHE A 19 16.33 14.65 -3.45
C PHE A 19 17.73 15.22 -3.70
N GLY A 20 17.86 16.53 -3.57
CA GLY A 20 19.07 17.26 -4.02
C GLY A 20 19.26 17.09 -5.53
N SER A 21 20.42 16.61 -5.95
CA SER A 21 20.70 16.33 -7.37
C SER A 21 20.27 14.95 -7.86
N ASN A 22 19.75 14.11 -6.96
CA ASN A 22 19.38 12.73 -7.30
C ASN A 22 17.90 12.66 -7.72
N VAL A 23 17.64 12.46 -9.01
CA VAL A 23 16.29 12.24 -9.54
C VAL A 23 15.85 10.81 -9.21
N ILE A 24 14.74 10.69 -8.50
CA ILE A 24 14.19 9.39 -8.06
C ILE A 24 13.01 8.97 -8.92
N LEU A 25 12.17 9.92 -9.34
CA LEU A 25 11.06 9.72 -10.28
C LEU A 25 11.16 10.76 -11.37
N ASP A 26 11.00 10.33 -12.62
CA ASP A 26 11.14 11.16 -13.80
C ASP A 26 9.93 10.94 -14.72
N ASN A 27 9.01 11.91 -14.70
CA ASN A 27 7.82 11.96 -15.55
C ASN A 27 6.96 10.68 -15.49
N ILE A 28 6.52 10.28 -14.29
CA ILE A 28 5.70 9.08 -14.07
C ILE A 28 4.24 9.35 -14.36
N ASP A 29 3.67 8.58 -15.27
CA ASP A 29 2.23 8.45 -15.51
C ASP A 29 1.73 7.12 -14.96
N LEU A 30 0.72 7.14 -14.08
CA LEU A 30 0.16 5.93 -13.47
C LEU A 30 -1.31 6.13 -13.13
N SER A 31 -2.17 5.22 -13.61
CA SER A 31 -3.57 5.15 -13.21
C SER A 31 -3.83 3.91 -12.36
N ILE A 32 -4.60 4.05 -11.29
CA ILE A 32 -5.00 2.98 -10.37
C ILE A 32 -6.52 2.93 -10.37
N TYR A 33 -7.10 1.75 -10.60
CA TYR A 33 -8.53 1.55 -10.75
C TYR A 33 -9.17 0.94 -9.52
N ARG A 34 -10.48 1.17 -9.33
CA ARG A 34 -11.24 0.57 -8.23
C ARG A 34 -11.24 -0.96 -8.32
N GLY A 35 -11.01 -1.60 -7.18
CA GLY A 35 -10.95 -3.06 -7.07
C GLY A 35 -9.65 -3.69 -7.57
N GLU A 36 -8.70 -2.88 -8.03
CA GLU A 36 -7.43 -3.35 -8.56
C GLU A 36 -6.42 -3.67 -7.47
N ALA A 37 -5.70 -4.77 -7.64
CA ALA A 37 -4.51 -5.13 -6.91
C ALA A 37 -3.26 -4.81 -7.74
N LEU A 38 -2.72 -3.60 -7.56
CA LEU A 38 -1.52 -3.15 -8.26
C LEU A 38 -0.26 -3.44 -7.43
N VAL A 39 0.74 -4.08 -8.03
CA VAL A 39 2.04 -4.28 -7.37
C VAL A 39 3.15 -3.54 -8.12
N ILE A 40 3.90 -2.71 -7.39
CA ILE A 40 5.07 -1.97 -7.89
C ILE A 40 6.32 -2.76 -7.54
N ILE A 41 7.09 -3.14 -8.53
CA ILE A 41 8.31 -3.91 -8.40
C ILE A 41 9.52 -3.16 -8.97
N GLY A 42 10.70 -3.68 -8.66
CA GLY A 42 11.98 -3.13 -9.13
C GLY A 42 13.07 -3.23 -8.07
N PRO A 43 14.33 -2.98 -8.43
CA PRO A 43 15.47 -3.01 -7.50
C PRO A 43 15.31 -2.07 -6.30
N SER A 44 16.09 -2.30 -5.25
CA SER A 44 16.14 -1.38 -4.10
C SER A 44 16.61 0.01 -4.52
N GLY A 45 16.02 1.05 -3.93
CA GLY A 45 16.40 2.45 -4.19
C GLY A 45 15.79 3.06 -5.47
N THR A 46 14.96 2.36 -6.24
CA THR A 46 14.36 2.87 -7.49
C THR A 46 13.17 3.81 -7.31
N GLY A 47 12.79 4.16 -6.07
CA GLY A 47 11.69 5.11 -5.84
C GLY A 47 10.32 4.48 -5.53
N LYS A 48 10.21 3.16 -5.36
CA LYS A 48 8.93 2.47 -5.08
C LYS A 48 8.20 3.02 -3.85
N SER A 49 8.87 3.11 -2.72
CA SER A 49 8.27 3.71 -1.50
C SER A 49 8.05 5.22 -1.63
N THR A 50 8.82 5.89 -2.49
CA THR A 50 8.62 7.32 -2.80
C THR A 50 7.28 7.52 -3.51
N ILE A 51 6.98 6.71 -4.52
CA ILE A 51 5.71 6.79 -5.25
C ILE A 51 4.52 6.48 -4.33
N LEU A 52 4.64 5.47 -3.43
CA LEU A 52 3.60 5.19 -2.42
C LEU A 52 3.35 6.38 -1.50
N ARG A 53 4.41 7.04 -1.02
CA ARG A 53 4.28 8.23 -0.15
C ARG A 53 3.67 9.41 -0.88
N ILE A 54 3.94 9.57 -2.17
CA ILE A 54 3.29 10.59 -3.01
C ILE A 54 1.80 10.28 -3.17
N ILE A 55 1.44 9.02 -3.47
CA ILE A 55 0.04 8.57 -3.54
C ILE A 55 -0.67 8.78 -2.19
N ALA A 56 0.00 8.46 -1.08
CA ALA A 56 -0.52 8.67 0.28
C ALA A 56 -0.69 10.16 0.65
N GLY A 57 -0.13 11.09 -0.11
CA GLY A 57 -0.09 12.51 0.25
C GLY A 57 0.86 12.84 1.40
N LEU A 58 1.79 11.94 1.72
CA LEU A 58 2.82 12.12 2.74
C LEU A 58 4.08 12.80 2.21
N LEU A 59 4.20 12.90 0.88
CA LEU A 59 5.33 13.51 0.20
C LEU A 59 4.82 14.25 -1.04
N ALA A 60 5.21 15.52 -1.19
CA ALA A 60 4.92 16.29 -2.38
C ALA A 60 5.80 15.86 -3.55
N ALA A 61 5.22 15.74 -4.75
CA ALA A 61 5.98 15.72 -5.99
C ALA A 61 6.60 17.11 -6.25
N ASP A 62 7.69 17.13 -7.02
CA ASP A 62 8.30 18.39 -7.43
C ASP A 62 7.63 18.92 -8.70
N GLU A 63 7.16 18.01 -9.57
CA GLU A 63 6.44 18.34 -10.81
C GLU A 63 5.32 17.31 -11.04
N GLY A 64 4.34 17.69 -11.89
CA GLY A 64 3.22 16.87 -12.28
C GLY A 64 1.97 17.11 -11.45
N GLU A 65 0.94 16.32 -11.71
CA GLU A 65 -0.37 16.46 -11.10
C GLU A 65 -0.87 15.13 -10.56
N ILE A 66 -1.58 15.16 -9.43
CA ILE A 66 -2.20 14.01 -8.80
C ILE A 66 -3.70 14.24 -8.77
N TYR A 67 -4.45 13.26 -9.27
CA TYR A 67 -5.90 13.25 -9.18
C TYR A 67 -6.36 12.10 -8.29
N VAL A 68 -7.25 12.39 -7.36
CA VAL A 68 -7.88 11.43 -6.46
C VAL A 68 -9.38 11.48 -6.71
N ASN A 69 -9.95 10.37 -7.19
CA ASN A 69 -11.35 10.30 -7.60
C ASN A 69 -11.76 11.47 -8.52
N SER A 70 -10.96 11.72 -9.56
CA SER A 70 -11.09 12.79 -10.55
C SER A 70 -10.94 14.23 -10.01
N VAL A 71 -10.60 14.41 -8.73
CA VAL A 71 -10.34 15.71 -8.12
C VAL A 71 -8.83 15.92 -8.01
N GLN A 72 -8.32 17.03 -8.54
CA GLN A 72 -6.90 17.36 -8.42
C GLN A 72 -6.53 17.62 -6.96
N ARG A 73 -5.58 16.84 -6.44
CA ARG A 73 -5.01 17.06 -5.11
C ARG A 73 -4.11 18.29 -5.13
N ARG A 74 -4.32 19.18 -4.16
CA ARG A 74 -3.45 20.33 -3.93
C ARG A 74 -2.87 20.22 -2.52
N GLY A 75 -1.56 20.08 -2.42
CA GLY A 75 -0.87 19.95 -1.14
C GLY A 75 -0.74 18.50 -0.63
N LEU A 76 -0.56 18.37 0.67
CA LEU A 76 -0.39 17.11 1.37
C LEU A 76 -1.71 16.64 2.02
N ILE A 77 -1.70 15.41 2.56
CA ILE A 77 -2.87 14.82 3.24
C ILE A 77 -3.34 15.66 4.44
N GLU A 78 -2.41 16.36 5.10
CA GLU A 78 -2.69 17.25 6.24
C GLU A 78 -3.64 18.39 5.88
N ASP A 79 -3.71 18.77 4.61
CA ASP A 79 -4.61 19.83 4.11
C ASP A 79 -6.07 19.36 4.02
N GLY A 80 -6.36 18.05 4.24
CA GLY A 80 -7.70 17.49 4.37
C GLY A 80 -8.57 17.56 3.12
N ASN A 81 -7.97 17.65 1.93
CA ASN A 81 -8.69 17.92 0.67
C ASN A 81 -8.96 16.67 -0.17
N ASP A 82 -8.51 15.48 0.24
CA ASP A 82 -8.77 14.26 -0.51
C ASP A 82 -10.24 13.84 -0.39
N PRO A 83 -10.89 13.51 -1.51
CA PRO A 83 -12.31 13.13 -1.51
C PRO A 83 -12.56 11.71 -0.99
N ILE A 84 -11.52 10.92 -0.77
CA ILE A 84 -11.56 9.53 -0.30
C ILE A 84 -10.52 9.29 0.79
N GLY A 85 -10.75 8.28 1.63
CA GLY A 85 -9.75 7.80 2.60
C GLY A 85 -8.65 6.99 1.90
N ILE A 86 -7.40 7.27 2.26
CA ILE A 86 -6.21 6.52 1.83
C ILE A 86 -5.50 6.03 3.10
N SER A 87 -5.36 4.71 3.23
CA SER A 87 -4.62 4.11 4.35
C SER A 87 -3.27 3.56 3.91
N MET A 88 -2.29 3.55 4.82
CA MET A 88 -0.96 3.03 4.54
C MET A 88 -0.49 2.05 5.62
N VAL A 89 0.03 0.91 5.18
CA VAL A 89 0.75 -0.08 5.98
C VAL A 89 2.22 0.05 5.65
N PHE A 90 3.02 0.49 6.62
CA PHE A 90 4.44 0.71 6.45
C PHE A 90 5.25 -0.58 6.57
N GLN A 91 6.45 -0.59 5.99
CA GLN A 91 7.40 -1.70 6.07
C GLN A 91 7.68 -2.13 7.53
N GLN A 92 7.86 -1.19 8.43
CA GLN A 92 7.74 -1.40 9.87
C GLN A 92 6.31 -1.09 10.29
N ALA A 93 5.72 -1.87 11.19
CA ALA A 93 4.31 -1.74 11.56
C ALA A 93 3.89 -0.34 12.04
N ALA A 94 4.85 0.51 12.39
CA ALA A 94 4.68 1.90 12.84
C ALA A 94 3.59 2.03 13.93
N LEU A 95 3.60 1.11 14.89
CA LEU A 95 2.73 1.16 16.06
C LEU A 95 3.31 2.10 17.11
N PHE A 96 2.45 2.76 17.85
CA PHE A 96 2.82 3.54 19.04
C PHE A 96 3.12 2.57 20.19
N ASP A 97 4.37 2.49 20.62
CA ASP A 97 4.81 1.55 21.67
C ASP A 97 4.18 1.83 23.03
N SER A 98 3.78 3.08 23.28
CA SER A 98 3.12 3.54 24.50
C SER A 98 1.62 3.25 24.57
N LEU A 99 1.02 2.82 23.46
CA LEU A 99 -0.39 2.51 23.35
C LEU A 99 -0.61 1.00 23.26
N THR A 100 -1.73 0.55 23.80
CA THR A 100 -2.18 -0.84 23.62
C THR A 100 -2.51 -1.13 22.15
N VAL A 101 -2.68 -2.40 21.80
CA VAL A 101 -3.13 -2.82 20.47
C VAL A 101 -4.46 -2.17 20.12
N ALA A 102 -5.42 -2.17 21.05
CA ALA A 102 -6.72 -1.56 20.81
C ALA A 102 -6.64 -0.04 20.58
N GLU A 103 -5.81 0.66 21.34
CA GLU A 103 -5.58 2.09 21.14
C GLU A 103 -4.85 2.38 19.82
N ASN A 104 -3.92 1.54 19.40
CA ASN A 104 -3.28 1.64 18.09
C ASN A 104 -4.27 1.46 16.93
N VAL A 105 -5.12 0.44 17.00
CA VAL A 105 -6.10 0.14 15.94
C VAL A 105 -7.21 1.21 15.92
N GLY A 106 -7.72 1.61 17.08
CA GLY A 106 -8.77 2.60 17.20
C GLY A 106 -8.29 4.05 17.19
N PHE A 107 -7.01 4.31 16.98
CA PHE A 107 -6.39 5.63 17.20
C PHE A 107 -7.16 6.78 16.56
N LEU A 108 -7.49 6.68 15.27
CA LEU A 108 -8.25 7.71 14.56
C LEU A 108 -9.66 7.91 15.13
N LEU A 109 -10.33 6.83 15.53
CA LEU A 109 -11.66 6.93 16.13
C LEU A 109 -11.62 7.61 17.49
N TYR A 110 -10.62 7.31 18.33
CA TYR A 110 -10.45 7.98 19.62
C TYR A 110 -10.18 9.48 19.48
N GLN A 111 -9.54 9.92 18.39
CA GLN A 111 -9.20 11.32 18.15
C GLN A 111 -10.30 12.10 17.42
N HIS A 112 -11.01 11.48 16.47
CA HIS A 112 -11.83 12.20 15.50
C HIS A 112 -13.29 11.75 15.41
N SER A 113 -13.74 10.73 16.20
CA SER A 113 -15.15 10.34 16.23
C SER A 113 -15.85 10.81 17.49
N ARG A 114 -17.18 10.79 17.45
CA ARG A 114 -18.04 11.05 18.63
C ARG A 114 -18.53 9.75 19.29
N LEU A 115 -17.97 8.61 18.87
CA LEU A 115 -18.35 7.31 19.38
C LEU A 115 -17.93 7.14 20.84
N SER A 116 -18.73 6.39 21.61
CA SER A 116 -18.31 6.00 22.96
C SER A 116 -17.10 5.09 22.92
N HIS A 117 -16.25 5.12 23.94
CA HIS A 117 -15.10 4.21 24.06
C HIS A 117 -15.50 2.74 23.95
N LYS A 118 -16.69 2.38 24.49
CA LYS A 118 -17.23 1.02 24.35
C LYS A 118 -17.46 0.68 22.87
N LYS A 119 -18.08 1.58 22.10
CA LYS A 119 -18.35 1.35 20.67
C LYS A 119 -17.06 1.27 19.84
N ILE A 120 -16.08 2.12 20.15
CA ILE A 120 -14.75 2.05 19.51
C ILE A 120 -14.12 0.69 19.79
N ARG A 121 -14.19 0.22 21.06
CA ARG A 121 -13.62 -1.08 21.43
C ARG A 121 -14.29 -2.25 20.69
N GLU A 122 -15.60 -2.23 20.50
CA GLU A 122 -16.32 -3.23 19.71
C GLU A 122 -15.82 -3.25 18.25
N LEU A 123 -15.67 -2.08 17.60
CA LEU A 123 -15.16 -1.97 16.25
C LEU A 123 -13.70 -2.45 16.15
N VAL A 124 -12.88 -2.16 17.15
CA VAL A 124 -11.49 -2.60 17.22
C VAL A 124 -11.40 -4.12 17.27
N GLU A 125 -12.17 -4.77 18.17
CA GLU A 125 -12.16 -6.23 18.30
C GLU A 125 -12.61 -6.89 16.98
N GLU A 126 -13.64 -6.33 16.32
CA GLU A 126 -14.07 -6.81 15.00
C GLU A 126 -12.92 -6.74 13.96
N ARG A 127 -12.14 -5.66 13.91
CA ARG A 127 -11.00 -5.55 13.00
C ARG A 127 -9.84 -6.46 13.38
N LEU A 128 -9.61 -6.68 14.67
CA LEU A 128 -8.61 -7.64 15.15
C LEU A 128 -9.02 -9.08 14.80
N ASP A 129 -10.29 -9.42 14.88
CA ASP A 129 -10.80 -10.73 14.47
C ASP A 129 -10.58 -10.97 12.96
N MET A 130 -10.84 -9.96 12.12
CA MET A 130 -10.61 -10.03 10.67
C MET A 130 -9.16 -10.35 10.29
N VAL A 131 -8.19 -9.94 11.12
CA VAL A 131 -6.77 -10.22 10.90
C VAL A 131 -6.25 -11.40 11.73
N GLY A 132 -7.16 -12.16 12.37
CA GLY A 132 -6.83 -13.35 13.16
C GLY A 132 -6.07 -13.03 14.45
N LEU A 133 -6.45 -11.96 15.13
CA LEU A 133 -5.85 -11.49 16.40
C LEU A 133 -6.89 -11.23 17.50
N SER A 134 -7.84 -12.16 17.68
CA SER A 134 -8.84 -12.06 18.75
C SER A 134 -8.20 -11.99 20.14
N GLY A 135 -8.74 -11.13 21.00
CA GLY A 135 -8.39 -11.05 22.42
C GLY A 135 -6.99 -10.52 22.75
N VAL A 136 -6.32 -9.85 21.82
CA VAL A 136 -5.00 -9.23 22.08
C VAL A 136 -5.08 -7.73 22.32
N GLY A 137 -6.26 -7.14 22.32
CA GLY A 137 -6.49 -5.70 22.38
C GLY A 137 -5.80 -4.99 23.55
N ASP A 138 -5.65 -5.64 24.70
CA ASP A 138 -5.03 -5.05 25.90
C ASP A 138 -3.49 -5.24 25.97
N ARG A 139 -2.90 -5.93 24.99
CA ARG A 139 -1.45 -6.09 24.91
C ARG A 139 -0.79 -4.83 24.35
N TYR A 140 0.49 -4.66 24.67
CA TYR A 140 1.35 -3.66 24.06
C TYR A 140 2.14 -4.23 22.89
N PRO A 141 2.57 -3.41 21.90
CA PRO A 141 3.35 -3.86 20.73
C PRO A 141 4.58 -4.70 21.10
N ALA A 142 5.26 -4.38 22.21
CA ALA A 142 6.42 -5.13 22.71
C ALA A 142 6.10 -6.59 23.10
N GLN A 143 4.83 -6.92 23.36
CA GLN A 143 4.36 -8.26 23.74
C GLN A 143 3.94 -9.10 22.52
N LEU A 144 4.11 -8.58 21.31
CA LEU A 144 3.69 -9.21 20.06
C LEU A 144 4.89 -9.71 19.24
N SER A 145 4.70 -10.81 18.53
CA SER A 145 5.65 -11.23 17.48
C SER A 145 5.67 -10.23 16.30
N GLY A 146 6.70 -10.31 15.45
CA GLY A 146 6.79 -9.46 14.25
C GLY A 146 5.56 -9.60 13.33
N GLY A 147 5.13 -10.83 13.06
CA GLY A 147 3.93 -11.10 12.27
C GLY A 147 2.64 -10.59 12.92
N MET A 148 2.52 -10.67 14.27
CA MET A 148 1.38 -10.08 14.98
C MET A 148 1.37 -8.56 14.86
N ARG A 149 2.51 -7.88 15.05
CA ARG A 149 2.61 -6.42 14.86
C ARG A 149 2.20 -5.99 13.44
N LYS A 150 2.62 -6.75 12.43
CA LYS A 150 2.18 -6.52 11.04
C LYS A 150 0.66 -6.62 10.94
N ARG A 151 0.03 -7.70 11.44
CA ARG A 151 -1.42 -7.87 11.40
C ARG A 151 -2.19 -6.78 12.17
N VAL A 152 -1.64 -6.27 13.28
CA VAL A 152 -2.21 -5.10 13.97
C VAL A 152 -2.19 -3.86 13.08
N SER A 153 -1.11 -3.62 12.33
CA SER A 153 -1.07 -2.49 11.38
C SER A 153 -2.08 -2.64 10.23
N PHE A 154 -2.41 -3.86 9.82
CA PHE A 154 -3.50 -4.11 8.88
C PHE A 154 -4.87 -3.80 9.51
N ALA A 155 -5.13 -4.27 10.74
CA ALA A 155 -6.37 -3.96 11.46
C ALA A 155 -6.58 -2.44 11.58
N ARG A 156 -5.50 -1.69 11.87
CA ARG A 156 -5.52 -0.22 11.90
C ARG A 156 -5.84 0.38 10.52
N ALA A 157 -5.25 -0.15 9.45
CA ALA A 157 -5.43 0.37 8.11
C ALA A 157 -6.84 0.15 7.54
N ILE A 158 -7.54 -0.90 7.98
CA ILE A 158 -8.93 -1.19 7.57
C ILE A 158 -9.98 -0.63 8.55
N MET A 159 -9.56 0.17 9.53
CA MET A 159 -10.51 0.79 10.46
C MET A 159 -11.39 1.79 9.72
N ALA A 160 -12.70 1.62 9.87
CA ALA A 160 -13.70 2.52 9.30
C ALA A 160 -14.26 3.44 10.38
N ASN A 161 -14.57 4.67 10.02
CA ASN A 161 -15.23 5.64 10.87
C ASN A 161 -16.73 5.73 10.52
N PRO A 162 -17.64 5.17 11.33
CA PRO A 162 -19.08 5.25 11.05
C PRO A 162 -19.65 6.68 11.07
N ASP A 163 -19.02 7.59 11.84
CA ASP A 163 -19.46 8.99 11.94
C ASP A 163 -19.07 9.81 10.71
N ASN A 164 -18.01 9.39 10.00
CA ASN A 164 -17.54 10.06 8.80
C ASN A 164 -17.10 9.04 7.74
N PRO A 165 -18.03 8.52 6.92
CA PRO A 165 -17.70 7.53 5.89
C PRO A 165 -16.67 7.98 4.85
N LYS A 166 -16.43 9.29 4.71
CA LYS A 166 -15.38 9.82 3.81
C LYS A 166 -13.97 9.47 4.28
N ASP A 167 -13.79 9.24 5.60
CA ASP A 167 -12.50 8.84 6.16
C ASP A 167 -12.24 7.33 5.95
N ASN A 168 -13.24 6.57 5.50
CA ASN A 168 -13.08 5.13 5.28
C ASN A 168 -12.12 4.90 4.10
N PRO A 169 -11.16 3.98 4.24
CA PRO A 169 -10.19 3.74 3.18
C PRO A 169 -10.87 3.17 1.93
N GLU A 170 -10.69 3.85 0.80
CA GLU A 170 -11.04 3.35 -0.53
C GLU A 170 -9.83 2.74 -1.26
N ILE A 171 -8.63 2.98 -0.72
CA ILE A 171 -7.39 2.36 -1.17
C ILE A 171 -6.45 2.12 0.02
N ILE A 172 -5.77 0.97 0.01
CA ILE A 172 -4.74 0.64 0.99
C ILE A 172 -3.38 0.54 0.29
N LEU A 173 -2.39 1.21 0.84
CA LEU A 173 -1.02 1.20 0.34
C LEU A 173 -0.16 0.31 1.24
N TYR A 174 0.49 -0.71 0.67
CA TYR A 174 1.35 -1.65 1.39
C TYR A 174 2.82 -1.43 0.98
N ASP A 175 3.63 -0.93 1.89
CA ASP A 175 5.07 -0.78 1.67
C ASP A 175 5.81 -2.01 2.23
N GLU A 176 6.16 -2.96 1.37
CA GLU A 176 6.84 -4.22 1.69
C GLU A 176 6.24 -4.97 2.92
N PRO A 177 4.97 -5.38 2.89
CA PRO A 177 4.27 -5.91 4.05
C PRO A 177 4.86 -7.24 4.56
N THR A 178 5.56 -8.01 3.72
CA THR A 178 6.19 -9.29 4.06
C THR A 178 7.67 -9.17 4.44
N ALA A 179 8.28 -7.97 4.35
CA ALA A 179 9.69 -7.78 4.65
C ALA A 179 10.04 -8.19 6.09
N GLY A 180 11.11 -8.97 6.23
CA GLY A 180 11.60 -9.44 7.52
C GLY A 180 10.80 -10.59 8.14
N LEU A 181 9.86 -11.19 7.41
CA LEU A 181 9.14 -12.39 7.81
C LEU A 181 9.74 -13.63 7.15
N ASP A 182 9.60 -14.78 7.80
CA ASP A 182 9.90 -16.07 7.18
C ASP A 182 8.86 -16.40 6.08
N PRO A 183 9.14 -17.38 5.20
CA PRO A 183 8.24 -17.71 4.09
C PRO A 183 6.81 -18.09 4.51
N ILE A 184 6.64 -18.79 5.65
CA ILE A 184 5.31 -19.21 6.13
C ILE A 184 4.54 -17.99 6.64
N ALA A 185 5.18 -17.14 7.45
CA ALA A 185 4.58 -15.92 7.93
C ALA A 185 4.25 -14.93 6.79
N SER A 186 5.09 -14.89 5.74
CA SER A 186 4.82 -14.12 4.52
C SER A 186 3.56 -14.59 3.81
N THR A 187 3.39 -15.91 3.63
CA THR A 187 2.18 -16.49 3.04
C THR A 187 0.91 -16.12 3.82
N VAL A 188 0.97 -16.13 5.16
CA VAL A 188 -0.18 -15.70 5.99
C VAL A 188 -0.55 -14.24 5.74
N ILE A 189 0.44 -13.36 5.55
CA ILE A 189 0.18 -11.95 5.22
C ILE A 189 -0.37 -11.80 3.80
N GLU A 190 0.17 -12.53 2.82
CA GLU A 190 -0.30 -12.52 1.43
C GLU A 190 -1.76 -12.97 1.32
N ASP A 191 -2.10 -14.07 1.99
CA ASP A 191 -3.49 -14.57 2.05
C ASP A 191 -4.42 -13.58 2.75
N LEU A 192 -3.95 -12.92 3.81
CA LEU A 192 -4.70 -11.87 4.50
C LEU A 192 -4.98 -10.67 3.58
N VAL A 193 -4.00 -10.18 2.82
CA VAL A 193 -4.20 -9.08 1.87
C VAL A 193 -5.29 -9.43 0.85
N ARG A 194 -5.22 -10.62 0.25
CA ARG A 194 -6.23 -11.09 -0.71
C ARG A 194 -7.60 -11.30 -0.07
N HIS A 195 -7.64 -11.84 1.14
CA HIS A 195 -8.89 -12.02 1.87
C HIS A 195 -9.57 -10.66 2.14
N LEU A 196 -8.81 -9.67 2.63
CA LEU A 196 -9.32 -8.32 2.90
C LEU A 196 -9.82 -7.62 1.63
N GLN A 197 -9.14 -7.80 0.47
CA GLN A 197 -9.56 -7.24 -0.82
C GLN A 197 -10.96 -7.70 -1.23
N HIS A 198 -11.31 -8.96 -0.94
CA HIS A 198 -12.58 -9.55 -1.36
C HIS A 198 -13.66 -9.52 -0.26
N MET A 199 -13.32 -9.05 0.94
CA MET A 199 -14.24 -8.99 2.06
C MET A 199 -15.21 -7.81 1.91
N GLN A 200 -16.51 -8.06 2.08
CA GLN A 200 -17.52 -7.00 2.06
C GLN A 200 -17.29 -6.00 3.20
N GLY A 201 -17.42 -4.72 2.89
CA GLY A 201 -17.23 -3.63 3.86
C GLY A 201 -15.76 -3.30 4.17
N VAL A 202 -14.81 -3.90 3.45
CA VAL A 202 -13.39 -3.56 3.46
C VAL A 202 -12.99 -3.05 2.07
N CYS A 203 -11.92 -2.27 2.00
CA CYS A 203 -11.43 -1.69 0.76
C CYS A 203 -10.92 -2.77 -0.19
N GLY A 204 -11.48 -2.81 -1.41
CA GLY A 204 -11.09 -3.75 -2.47
C GLY A 204 -9.92 -3.29 -3.34
N THR A 205 -9.40 -2.08 -3.15
CA THR A 205 -8.32 -1.51 -3.96
C THR A 205 -7.03 -1.43 -3.15
N TYR A 206 -5.91 -1.85 -3.73
CA TYR A 206 -4.63 -1.61 -3.08
C TYR A 206 -3.46 -1.40 -4.06
N VAL A 207 -2.44 -0.70 -3.58
CA VAL A 207 -1.11 -0.67 -4.18
C VAL A 207 -0.11 -1.26 -3.21
N MET A 208 0.69 -2.21 -3.68
CA MET A 208 1.72 -2.84 -2.88
C MET A 208 3.08 -2.64 -3.51
N VAL A 209 4.08 -2.37 -2.69
CA VAL A 209 5.50 -2.49 -3.07
C VAL A 209 6.01 -3.84 -2.58
N SER A 210 6.63 -4.61 -3.45
CA SER A 210 7.33 -5.85 -3.10
C SER A 210 8.50 -6.12 -4.05
N HIS A 211 9.48 -6.87 -3.57
CA HIS A 211 10.57 -7.41 -4.37
C HIS A 211 10.62 -8.95 -4.33
N GLN A 212 9.66 -9.60 -3.66
CA GLN A 212 9.57 -11.06 -3.51
C GLN A 212 8.66 -11.63 -4.59
N ASP A 213 9.19 -12.54 -5.43
CA ASP A 213 8.44 -13.18 -6.53
C ASP A 213 7.17 -13.86 -6.04
N SER A 214 7.23 -14.61 -4.93
CA SER A 214 6.05 -15.29 -4.35
C SER A 214 4.95 -14.29 -3.99
N THR A 215 5.29 -13.19 -3.31
CA THR A 215 4.34 -12.14 -2.92
C THR A 215 3.69 -11.51 -4.15
N ILE A 216 4.49 -11.19 -5.19
CA ILE A 216 4.00 -10.59 -6.42
C ILE A 216 2.97 -11.51 -7.08
N ARG A 217 3.31 -12.78 -7.28
CA ARG A 217 2.45 -13.75 -7.96
C ARG A 217 1.15 -14.06 -7.21
N ARG A 218 1.17 -14.00 -5.89
CA ARG A 218 -0.01 -14.28 -5.06
C ARG A 218 -0.93 -13.08 -4.90
N THR A 219 -0.39 -11.86 -4.98
CA THR A 219 -1.13 -10.66 -4.58
C THR A 219 -1.41 -9.68 -5.73
N ALA A 220 -0.80 -9.80 -6.91
CA ALA A 220 -1.00 -8.86 -8.01
C ALA A 220 -2.11 -9.28 -8.97
N ASP A 221 -2.91 -8.29 -9.42
CA ASP A 221 -3.67 -8.39 -10.67
C ASP A 221 -2.85 -7.75 -11.80
N ARG A 222 -2.26 -6.57 -11.54
CA ARG A 222 -1.37 -5.86 -12.44
C ARG A 222 -0.05 -5.53 -11.73
N VAL A 223 1.02 -5.58 -12.49
CA VAL A 223 2.38 -5.31 -12.02
C VAL A 223 2.99 -4.19 -12.84
N ILE A 224 3.68 -3.26 -12.19
CA ILE A 224 4.53 -2.27 -12.86
C ILE A 224 5.97 -2.43 -12.41
N PHE A 225 6.90 -2.32 -13.36
CA PHE A 225 8.34 -2.39 -13.10
C PHE A 225 8.93 -0.98 -13.11
N LEU A 226 9.39 -0.53 -11.95
CA LEU A 226 10.01 0.79 -11.77
C LEU A 226 11.54 0.65 -11.78
N TYR A 227 12.20 1.33 -12.71
CA TYR A 227 13.64 1.36 -12.80
C TYR A 227 14.11 2.68 -13.41
N ASP A 228 15.22 3.23 -12.91
CA ASP A 228 15.83 4.48 -13.37
C ASP A 228 14.80 5.63 -13.45
N GLY A 229 14.01 5.77 -12.37
CA GLY A 229 13.00 6.82 -12.24
C GLY A 229 11.77 6.66 -13.15
N LYS A 230 11.63 5.58 -13.93
CA LYS A 230 10.57 5.40 -14.93
C LYS A 230 9.85 4.07 -14.79
N ILE A 231 8.58 4.04 -15.20
CA ILE A 231 7.86 2.77 -15.40
C ILE A 231 8.37 2.16 -16.72
N GLN A 232 9.16 1.10 -16.60
CA GLN A 232 9.80 0.42 -17.73
C GLN A 232 8.93 -0.69 -18.32
N TRP A 233 7.97 -1.20 -17.56
CA TRP A 233 7.06 -2.23 -18.01
C TRP A 233 5.80 -2.25 -17.14
N THR A 234 4.69 -2.67 -17.74
CA THR A 234 3.42 -2.96 -17.07
C THR A 234 2.80 -4.20 -17.68
N GLY A 235 2.19 -5.04 -16.85
CA GLY A 235 1.53 -6.27 -17.31
C GLY A 235 0.85 -7.01 -16.16
N THR A 236 0.23 -8.14 -16.48
CA THR A 236 -0.36 -9.09 -15.53
C THR A 236 0.67 -10.10 -15.05
N VAL A 237 0.34 -10.85 -13.98
CA VAL A 237 1.22 -11.92 -13.47
C VAL A 237 1.59 -12.96 -14.55
N PRO A 238 0.67 -13.47 -15.39
CA PRO A 238 1.03 -14.38 -16.49
C PRO A 238 1.98 -13.77 -17.53
N GLU A 239 1.90 -12.45 -17.76
CA GLU A 239 2.77 -11.77 -18.73
C GLU A 239 4.21 -11.59 -18.24
N ILE A 240 4.47 -11.72 -16.92
CA ILE A 240 5.82 -11.72 -16.36
C ILE A 240 6.68 -12.83 -17.02
N ASP A 241 6.12 -14.03 -17.16
CA ASP A 241 6.86 -15.19 -17.70
C ASP A 241 6.97 -15.15 -19.23
N GLN A 242 6.19 -14.32 -19.91
CA GLN A 242 6.10 -14.22 -21.36
C GLN A 242 6.81 -12.99 -21.93
N THR A 243 7.16 -12.02 -21.09
CA THR A 243 7.76 -10.78 -21.55
C THR A 243 9.21 -10.96 -22.04
N ASP A 244 9.55 -10.27 -23.13
CA ASP A 244 10.94 -10.17 -23.61
C ASP A 244 11.67 -8.94 -23.02
N ASN A 245 11.04 -8.19 -22.10
CA ASN A 245 11.67 -7.04 -21.47
C ASN A 245 12.89 -7.49 -20.64
N PRO A 246 14.11 -7.04 -21.00
CA PRO A 246 15.34 -7.57 -20.40
C PRO A 246 15.49 -7.19 -18.93
N LEU A 247 14.87 -6.05 -18.48
CA LEU A 247 14.87 -5.65 -17.07
C LEU A 247 13.99 -6.58 -16.22
N VAL A 248 12.79 -6.90 -16.71
CA VAL A 248 11.86 -7.81 -16.04
C VAL A 248 12.47 -9.22 -15.96
N ARG A 249 13.03 -9.71 -17.09
CA ARG A 249 13.71 -11.02 -17.12
C ARG A 249 14.85 -11.08 -16.11
N GLN A 250 15.78 -10.11 -16.16
CA GLN A 250 16.90 -10.08 -15.20
C GLN A 250 16.44 -10.09 -13.75
N PHE A 251 15.37 -9.33 -13.44
CA PHE A 251 14.85 -9.22 -12.07
C PHE A 251 14.27 -10.55 -11.56
N PHE A 252 13.42 -11.20 -12.37
CA PHE A 252 12.77 -12.46 -11.96
C PHE A 252 13.71 -13.67 -12.03
N ASP A 253 14.65 -13.68 -12.97
CA ASP A 253 15.69 -14.74 -13.07
C ASP A 253 16.79 -14.56 -12.02
N ALA A 254 16.76 -13.48 -11.22
CA ALA A 254 17.79 -13.09 -10.26
C ALA A 254 19.21 -13.08 -10.88
N ALA A 255 19.31 -12.72 -12.17
CA ALA A 255 20.56 -12.72 -12.90
C ALA A 255 21.43 -11.52 -12.51
N VAL A 256 22.71 -11.78 -12.20
CA VAL A 256 23.68 -10.72 -11.85
C VAL A 256 24.04 -9.88 -13.05
N GLU A 257 24.16 -10.51 -14.23
CA GLU A 257 24.49 -9.85 -15.50
C GLU A 257 23.20 -9.38 -16.20
N GLY A 258 23.20 -8.14 -16.70
CA GLY A 258 22.07 -7.57 -17.42
C GLY A 258 22.01 -6.05 -17.35
N PRO A 259 20.92 -5.45 -17.86
CA PRO A 259 20.74 -4.01 -17.89
C PRO A 259 20.55 -3.36 -16.49
N ILE A 260 20.09 -4.10 -15.49
CA ILE A 260 20.01 -3.62 -14.10
C ILE A 260 21.41 -3.60 -13.53
N LYS A 261 21.94 -2.41 -13.25
CA LYS A 261 23.25 -2.25 -12.62
C LYS A 261 23.13 -2.51 -11.12
N VAL A 262 23.83 -3.53 -10.62
CA VAL A 262 24.00 -3.75 -9.19
C VAL A 262 25.02 -2.74 -8.69
N ILE A 263 24.56 -1.79 -7.88
CA ILE A 263 25.47 -0.85 -7.20
C ILE A 263 26.04 -1.63 -6.02
N GLY A 264 27.35 -1.97 -6.13
CA GLY A 264 28.14 -2.60 -5.07
C GLY A 264 28.55 -1.60 -3.99
#